data_8496022a788123fc75140b9fcb9f3d5d
#
_entry.id   8496022a788123fc75140b9fcb9f3d5d
#
_cell.length_a   1.000
_cell.length_b   1.000
_cell.length_c   1.000
_cell.angle_alpha   90.00
_cell.angle_beta   90.00
_cell.angle_gamma   90.00
#
_symmetry.space_group_name_H-M   'P 1'
#
loop_
_entity.id
_entity.type
_entity.pdbx_description
1 polymer ?
#
loop_
_entity_poly.entity_id
_entity_poly.type
_entity_poly.pdbx_seq_one_letter_code
_entity_poly.pdbx_strand_id
1 'polypeptide(L)'
;GDPTSEGTALTSPLALGTGVRAVNTEKKFSQGAMITTDNALDLAVDGDGMFEILKPDGTFGYTRGGAFSREATGLLVTQSGYALQPEITVPPGAANISISQNGIVTANLPGENTLTELGQIQMATFANPRGLTPTGENLFAATLASGEPNRGAPVTDGRGKLVQGALESSNVNVVQQLIEMIETQRAYEVSSKSITAADEMMRFISNNL
;
A
#
# COMPACT_ATOMS: atom_id res chain seq x y z
N GLY A 1 15.88 -59.10 -42.72
CA GLY A 1 16.01 -58.54 -41.41
C GLY A 1 14.87 -57.61 -41.11
N ASP A 2 13.89 -58.11 -40.33
CA ASP A 2 12.73 -57.30 -39.91
C ASP A 2 13.13 -56.18 -38.97
N PRO A 3 12.64 -55.00 -39.15
CA PRO A 3 12.70 -53.99 -38.11
C PRO A 3 11.55 -54.23 -37.13
N THR A 4 11.84 -54.71 -35.97
CA THR A 4 10.89 -54.67 -34.87
C THR A 4 10.73 -53.21 -34.47
N SER A 5 9.69 -52.61 -35.03
CA SER A 5 9.19 -51.32 -34.66
C SER A 5 8.36 -51.44 -33.37
N GLU A 6 8.95 -51.35 -32.23
CA GLU A 6 8.25 -50.86 -31.09
C GLU A 6 8.94 -49.54 -30.67
N GLY A 7 8.29 -48.47 -31.08
CA GLY A 7 8.70 -47.11 -30.76
C GLY A 7 8.62 -46.85 -29.28
N THR A 8 9.60 -47.35 -28.56
CA THR A 8 9.90 -46.78 -27.24
C THR A 8 10.56 -45.44 -27.47
N ALA A 9 9.75 -44.40 -27.51
CA ALA A 9 10.25 -43.07 -27.40
C ALA A 9 11.05 -43.01 -26.08
N LEU A 10 12.37 -42.94 -26.17
CA LEU A 10 13.23 -42.62 -25.05
C LEU A 10 12.78 -41.25 -24.60
N THR A 11 11.90 -41.21 -23.61
CA THR A 11 11.62 -39.99 -22.88
C THR A 11 12.91 -39.49 -22.30
N SER A 12 13.52 -38.51 -22.94
CA SER A 12 14.69 -37.85 -22.42
C SER A 12 14.40 -37.40 -20.97
N PRO A 13 15.02 -37.92 -19.95
CA PRO A 13 14.75 -37.54 -18.57
C PRO A 13 15.27 -36.13 -18.22
N LEU A 14 15.87 -35.47 -19.20
CA LEU A 14 16.42 -34.14 -18.99
C LEU A 14 15.40 -33.07 -19.37
N ALA A 15 14.47 -32.77 -18.46
CA ALA A 15 13.67 -31.57 -18.53
C ALA A 15 14.50 -30.38 -18.04
N LEU A 16 15.11 -29.64 -18.94
CA LEU A 16 15.78 -28.39 -18.62
C LEU A 16 14.69 -27.33 -18.32
N GLY A 17 14.57 -27.00 -17.04
CA GLY A 17 13.74 -25.86 -16.64
C GLY A 17 14.32 -24.57 -17.22
N THR A 18 13.49 -23.76 -17.92
CA THR A 18 13.88 -22.49 -18.55
C THR A 18 14.03 -21.35 -17.54
N GLY A 19 14.07 -21.67 -16.25
CA GLY A 19 14.16 -20.68 -15.18
C GLY A 19 12.81 -20.19 -14.68
N VAL A 20 12.84 -19.18 -13.82
CA VAL A 20 11.65 -18.51 -13.26
C VAL A 20 11.61 -17.06 -13.70
N ARG A 21 10.41 -16.55 -13.95
CA ARG A 21 10.17 -15.12 -14.21
C ARG A 21 9.14 -14.59 -13.23
N ALA A 22 9.28 -13.33 -12.82
CA ALA A 22 8.24 -12.66 -12.09
C ALA A 22 7.03 -12.46 -13.04
N VAL A 23 5.89 -13.05 -12.70
CA VAL A 23 4.68 -12.98 -13.52
C VAL A 23 3.80 -11.82 -13.05
N ASN A 24 3.75 -11.58 -11.74
CA ASN A 24 2.93 -10.54 -11.14
C ASN A 24 3.51 -10.10 -9.80
N THR A 25 3.19 -8.85 -9.41
CA THR A 25 3.44 -8.30 -8.07
C THR A 25 2.11 -7.97 -7.42
N GLU A 26 1.89 -8.46 -6.22
CA GLU A 26 0.66 -8.21 -5.46
C GLU A 26 0.91 -7.15 -4.38
N LYS A 27 -0.02 -6.19 -4.29
CA LYS A 27 -0.03 -5.18 -3.23
C LYS A 27 -0.79 -5.72 -2.03
N LYS A 28 -0.19 -5.60 -0.84
CA LYS A 28 -0.83 -5.96 0.43
C LYS A 28 -1.39 -4.69 1.07
N PHE A 29 -2.72 -4.62 1.18
CA PHE A 29 -3.44 -3.52 1.83
C PHE A 29 -3.84 -3.86 3.28
N SER A 30 -3.08 -4.75 3.94
CA SER A 30 -3.28 -4.97 5.37
C SER A 30 -2.90 -3.73 6.16
N GLN A 31 -3.64 -3.46 7.22
CA GLN A 31 -3.39 -2.33 8.11
C GLN A 31 -2.02 -2.46 8.78
N GLY A 32 -1.28 -1.34 8.83
CA GLY A 32 -0.04 -1.21 9.59
C GLY A 32 -0.28 -0.92 11.07
N ALA A 33 0.79 -0.88 11.85
CA ALA A 33 0.71 -0.47 13.26
C ALA A 33 0.37 1.02 13.36
N MET A 34 -0.47 1.39 14.34
CA MET A 34 -0.74 2.79 14.64
C MET A 34 0.31 3.33 15.60
N ILE A 35 0.85 4.49 15.26
CA ILE A 35 1.80 5.24 16.08
C ILE A 35 1.12 6.52 16.52
N THR A 36 1.04 6.76 17.83
CA THR A 36 0.51 8.00 18.38
C THR A 36 1.50 9.14 18.14
N THR A 37 0.97 10.28 17.71
CA THR A 37 1.72 11.53 17.50
C THR A 37 1.11 12.64 18.35
N ASP A 38 1.86 13.71 18.54
CA ASP A 38 1.37 14.87 19.31
C ASP A 38 0.67 15.92 18.41
N ASN A 39 0.49 15.63 17.12
CA ASN A 39 -0.11 16.55 16.17
C ASN A 39 -1.60 16.28 16.01
N ALA A 40 -2.42 17.28 16.31
CA ALA A 40 -3.89 17.19 16.19
C ALA A 40 -4.41 17.01 14.74
N LEU A 41 -3.59 17.27 13.74
CA LEU A 41 -3.93 17.11 12.31
C LEU A 41 -3.46 15.76 11.74
N ASP A 42 -2.76 14.96 12.54
CA ASP A 42 -2.42 13.60 12.15
C ASP A 42 -3.61 12.68 12.40
N LEU A 43 -3.99 11.95 11.38
CA LEU A 43 -5.16 11.08 11.36
C LEU A 43 -4.78 9.68 10.89
N ALA A 44 -5.16 8.67 11.65
CA ALA A 44 -5.08 7.29 11.19
C ALA A 44 -6.48 6.74 10.89
N VAL A 45 -6.56 5.86 9.91
CA VAL A 45 -7.78 5.10 9.61
C VAL A 45 -7.69 3.74 10.30
N ASP A 46 -8.58 3.47 11.24
CA ASP A 46 -8.70 2.16 11.89
C ASP A 46 -9.81 1.35 11.21
N GLY A 47 -9.42 0.43 10.36
CA GLY A 47 -10.27 -0.35 9.47
C GLY A 47 -10.14 0.02 8.00
N ASP A 48 -11.17 -0.29 7.21
CA ASP A 48 -11.15 -0.06 5.77
C ASP A 48 -11.50 1.40 5.41
N GLY A 49 -10.77 1.95 4.43
CA GLY A 49 -11.00 3.28 3.91
C GLY A 49 -9.70 4.00 3.54
N MET A 50 -9.83 4.97 2.69
CA MET A 50 -8.74 5.85 2.25
C MET A 50 -9.23 7.29 2.24
N PHE A 51 -8.33 8.21 2.51
CA PHE A 51 -8.59 9.64 2.28
C PHE A 51 -8.60 9.93 0.79
N GLU A 52 -9.55 10.75 0.37
CA GLU A 52 -9.59 11.28 -0.99
C GLU A 52 -8.94 12.65 -1.01
N ILE A 53 -8.03 12.87 -1.93
CA ILE A 53 -7.33 14.13 -2.12
C ILE A 53 -7.49 14.62 -3.55
N LEU A 54 -7.54 15.94 -3.72
CA LEU A 54 -7.57 16.59 -5.02
C LEU A 54 -6.16 17.01 -5.41
N LYS A 55 -5.69 16.53 -6.57
CA LYS A 55 -4.42 16.94 -7.15
C LYS A 55 -4.58 18.21 -7.98
N PRO A 56 -3.47 18.94 -8.24
CA PRO A 56 -3.50 20.16 -9.04
C PRO A 56 -3.99 19.95 -10.49
N ASP A 57 -3.89 18.73 -11.00
CA ASP A 57 -4.40 18.36 -12.33
C ASP A 57 -5.91 18.13 -12.38
N GLY A 58 -6.60 18.32 -11.23
CA GLY A 58 -8.04 18.09 -11.09
C GLY A 58 -8.43 16.61 -10.93
N THR A 59 -7.46 15.70 -10.85
CA THR A 59 -7.73 14.28 -10.62
C THR A 59 -7.75 13.94 -9.13
N PHE A 60 -8.51 12.91 -8.75
CA PHE A 60 -8.54 12.43 -7.38
C PHE A 60 -7.44 11.40 -7.13
N GLY A 61 -6.79 11.52 -5.97
CA GLY A 61 -5.88 10.54 -5.43
C GLY A 61 -6.43 9.95 -4.14
N TYR A 62 -6.05 8.73 -3.82
CA TYR A 62 -6.47 8.01 -2.61
C TYR A 62 -5.25 7.65 -1.80
N THR A 63 -5.29 7.89 -0.51
CA THR A 63 -4.17 7.62 0.39
C THR A 63 -4.63 7.13 1.75
N ARG A 64 -3.79 6.34 2.42
CA ARG A 64 -3.95 6.05 3.86
C ARG A 64 -3.05 6.94 4.72
N GLY A 65 -2.15 7.70 4.09
CA GLY A 65 -1.31 8.67 4.79
C GLY A 65 -2.16 9.82 5.33
N GLY A 66 -2.20 9.96 6.64
CA GLY A 66 -3.02 10.96 7.32
C GLY A 66 -2.22 12.09 7.95
N ALA A 67 -0.99 12.32 7.52
CA ALA A 67 -0.19 13.46 7.94
C ALA A 67 -0.65 14.72 7.20
N PHE A 68 -1.64 15.41 7.76
CA PHE A 68 -2.17 16.63 7.19
C PHE A 68 -1.54 17.87 7.83
N SER A 69 -1.52 18.93 7.07
CA SER A 69 -1.10 20.26 7.52
C SER A 69 -2.12 21.31 7.11
N ARG A 70 -2.04 22.47 7.74
CA ARG A 70 -2.90 23.60 7.40
C ARG A 70 -2.13 24.55 6.50
N GLU A 71 -2.67 24.83 5.32
CA GLU A 71 -2.15 25.85 4.42
C GLU A 71 -2.40 27.26 4.95
N ALA A 72 -1.79 28.29 4.35
CA ALA A 72 -2.00 29.69 4.71
C ALA A 72 -3.46 30.13 4.59
N THR A 73 -4.21 29.55 3.67
CA THR A 73 -5.66 29.74 3.46
C THR A 73 -6.52 29.07 4.54
N GLY A 74 -5.93 28.21 5.35
CA GLY A 74 -6.63 27.38 6.34
C GLY A 74 -7.05 26.01 5.84
N LEU A 75 -6.87 25.70 4.56
CA LEU A 75 -7.25 24.44 3.97
C LEU A 75 -6.39 23.28 4.52
N LEU A 76 -7.02 22.14 4.77
CA LEU A 76 -6.29 20.92 5.12
C LEU A 76 -5.68 20.29 3.87
N VAL A 77 -4.36 20.17 3.89
CA VAL A 77 -3.57 19.64 2.77
C VAL A 77 -2.64 18.53 3.24
N THR A 78 -2.24 17.66 2.31
CA THR A 78 -1.17 16.66 2.54
C THR A 78 0.19 17.36 2.60
N GLN A 79 1.25 16.63 2.95
CA GLN A 79 2.62 17.14 2.91
C GLN A 79 3.06 17.59 1.51
N SER A 80 2.46 17.04 0.46
CA SER A 80 2.69 17.44 -0.94
C SER A 80 1.85 18.66 -1.37
N GLY A 81 1.04 19.23 -0.48
CA GLY A 81 0.19 20.39 -0.78
C GLY A 81 -1.14 20.05 -1.47
N TYR A 82 -1.56 18.80 -1.50
CA TYR A 82 -2.83 18.40 -2.12
C TYR A 82 -3.99 18.51 -1.14
N ALA A 83 -5.12 19.08 -1.57
CA ALA A 83 -6.28 19.32 -0.73
C ALA A 83 -7.02 18.02 -0.36
N LEU A 84 -7.36 17.88 0.92
CA LEU A 84 -8.26 16.82 1.39
C LEU A 84 -9.68 17.06 0.88
N GLN A 85 -10.38 16.00 0.47
CA GLN A 85 -11.78 16.06 0.03
C GLN A 85 -12.71 15.34 1.03
N PRO A 86 -13.88 15.93 1.33
CA PRO A 86 -14.32 17.31 1.03
C PRO A 86 -13.38 18.37 1.63
N GLU A 87 -13.28 19.50 0.97
CA GLU A 87 -12.45 20.60 1.46
C GLU A 87 -12.92 21.09 2.84
N ILE A 88 -11.99 21.09 3.80
CA ILE A 88 -12.23 21.58 5.15
C ILE A 88 -11.27 22.72 5.40
N THR A 89 -11.84 23.88 5.67
CA THR A 89 -11.07 25.08 5.97
C THR A 89 -11.09 25.35 7.47
N VAL A 90 -9.92 25.38 8.08
CA VAL A 90 -9.73 25.77 9.47
C VAL A 90 -9.38 27.25 9.52
N PRO A 91 -10.25 28.11 10.06
CA PRO A 91 -10.00 29.55 10.09
C PRO A 91 -8.71 29.91 10.82
N PRO A 92 -8.06 31.03 10.43
CA PRO A 92 -6.87 31.51 11.12
C PRO A 92 -7.22 31.87 12.58
N GLY A 93 -6.36 31.44 13.52
CA GLY A 93 -6.59 31.63 14.94
C GLY A 93 -7.50 30.59 15.61
N ALA A 94 -8.03 29.62 14.86
CA ALA A 94 -8.74 28.48 15.44
C ALA A 94 -7.81 27.67 16.36
N ALA A 95 -8.30 27.37 17.55
CA ALA A 95 -7.59 26.58 18.56
C ALA A 95 -8.37 25.29 18.85
N ASN A 96 -7.70 24.33 19.50
CA ASN A 96 -8.33 23.07 19.95
C ASN A 96 -9.09 22.33 18.83
N ILE A 97 -8.40 22.09 17.72
CA ILE A 97 -8.99 21.29 16.62
C ILE A 97 -9.22 19.87 17.14
N SER A 98 -10.48 19.42 17.09
CA SER A 98 -10.87 18.07 17.47
C SER A 98 -11.55 17.38 16.31
N ILE A 99 -11.13 16.15 16.05
CA ILE A 99 -11.67 15.33 14.96
C ILE A 99 -12.24 14.06 15.59
N SER A 100 -13.54 13.89 15.44
CA SER A 100 -14.25 12.74 16.00
C SER A 100 -14.05 11.48 15.15
N GLN A 101 -14.37 10.31 15.72
CA GLN A 101 -14.23 9.03 15.03
C GLN A 101 -15.07 8.92 13.76
N ASN A 102 -16.17 9.66 13.69
CA ASN A 102 -17.06 9.75 12.52
C ASN A 102 -16.66 10.86 11.53
N GLY A 103 -15.49 11.47 11.72
CA GLY A 103 -14.92 12.43 10.80
C GLY A 103 -15.38 13.87 10.98
N ILE A 104 -16.20 14.19 11.96
CA ILE A 104 -16.61 15.58 12.21
C ILE A 104 -15.43 16.35 12.76
N VAL A 105 -15.09 17.43 12.08
CA VAL A 105 -14.02 18.37 12.47
C VAL A 105 -14.63 19.56 13.18
N THR A 106 -14.21 19.79 14.42
CA THR A 106 -14.63 20.93 15.23
C THR A 106 -13.42 21.72 15.69
N ALA A 107 -13.59 23.01 15.87
CA ALA A 107 -12.54 23.88 16.42
C ALA A 107 -13.16 25.03 17.23
N ASN A 108 -12.38 25.59 18.16
CA ASN A 108 -12.73 26.83 18.84
C ASN A 108 -12.32 28.01 17.96
N LEU A 109 -13.29 28.84 17.59
CA LEU A 109 -13.05 30.07 16.85
C LEU A 109 -12.57 31.21 17.81
N PRO A 110 -11.74 32.14 17.33
CA PRO A 110 -11.31 33.27 18.12
C PRO A 110 -12.51 34.11 18.57
N GLY A 111 -12.66 34.26 19.89
CA GLY A 111 -13.78 35.03 20.47
C GLY A 111 -15.03 34.20 20.79
N GLU A 112 -15.07 32.94 20.46
CA GLU A 112 -16.14 32.01 20.81
C GLU A 112 -15.64 30.94 21.77
N ASN A 113 -16.43 30.67 22.84
CA ASN A 113 -16.15 29.59 23.78
C ASN A 113 -16.85 28.28 23.41
N THR A 114 -17.47 28.23 22.25
CA THR A 114 -18.19 27.07 21.75
C THR A 114 -17.43 26.39 20.62
N LEU A 115 -17.47 25.05 20.59
CA LEU A 115 -16.95 24.26 19.48
C LEU A 115 -17.83 24.46 18.27
N THR A 116 -17.27 24.95 17.19
CA THR A 116 -17.95 25.10 15.89
C THR A 116 -17.55 23.98 14.97
N GLU A 117 -18.52 23.36 14.32
CA GLU A 117 -18.28 22.34 13.30
C GLU A 117 -17.79 23.00 12.00
N LEU A 118 -16.63 22.58 11.53
CA LEU A 118 -16.02 23.10 10.30
C LEU A 118 -16.37 22.25 9.07
N GLY A 119 -16.71 20.98 9.27
CA GLY A 119 -17.03 20.04 8.22
C GLY A 119 -16.85 18.60 8.64
N GLN A 120 -17.06 17.69 7.70
CA GLN A 120 -16.90 16.25 7.92
C GLN A 120 -15.97 15.64 6.89
N ILE A 121 -14.93 14.98 7.38
CA ILE A 121 -14.02 14.16 6.56
C ILE A 121 -14.78 12.96 6.04
N GLN A 122 -14.67 12.69 4.74
CA GLN A 122 -15.18 11.48 4.14
C GLN A 122 -14.04 10.54 3.79
N MET A 123 -14.36 9.26 3.71
CA MET A 123 -13.45 8.22 3.26
C MET A 123 -14.02 7.53 2.03
N ALA A 124 -13.12 7.06 1.19
CA ALA A 124 -13.44 6.22 0.04
C ALA A 124 -13.06 4.77 0.32
N THR A 125 -13.94 3.84 0.02
CA THR A 125 -13.68 2.40 0.00
C THR A 125 -13.82 1.87 -1.42
N PHE A 126 -13.11 0.78 -1.71
CA PHE A 126 -13.10 0.16 -3.03
C PHE A 126 -13.51 -1.29 -2.92
N ALA A 127 -14.27 -1.77 -3.91
CA ALA A 127 -14.64 -3.17 -4.00
C ALA A 127 -13.40 -4.09 -4.16
N ASN A 128 -12.37 -3.60 -4.86
CA ASN A 128 -11.10 -4.30 -5.02
C ASN A 128 -9.92 -3.33 -4.84
N PRO A 129 -9.41 -3.14 -3.62
CA PRO A 129 -8.27 -2.26 -3.37
C PRO A 129 -6.99 -2.66 -4.12
N ARG A 130 -6.81 -3.94 -4.42
CA ARG A 130 -5.65 -4.46 -5.17
C ARG A 130 -5.58 -3.93 -6.60
N GLY A 131 -6.75 -3.56 -7.17
CA GLY A 131 -6.86 -2.95 -8.49
C GLY A 131 -6.39 -1.50 -8.58
N LEU A 132 -6.15 -0.83 -7.46
CA LEU A 132 -5.65 0.54 -7.44
C LEU A 132 -4.25 0.62 -8.03
N THR A 133 -3.96 1.69 -8.79
CA THR A 133 -2.63 1.93 -9.36
C THR A 133 -1.89 2.97 -8.53
N PRO A 134 -0.65 2.67 -8.07
CA PRO A 134 0.16 3.67 -7.37
C PRO A 134 0.61 4.75 -8.35
N THR A 135 0.46 6.01 -7.94
CA THR A 135 0.86 7.19 -8.72
C THR A 135 2.06 7.92 -8.14
N GLY A 136 2.68 7.36 -7.10
CA GLY A 136 3.76 8.00 -6.34
C GLY A 136 3.23 8.70 -5.09
N GLU A 137 4.14 9.17 -4.22
CA GLU A 137 3.82 9.95 -3.00
C GLU A 137 2.79 9.29 -2.06
N ASN A 138 2.77 7.96 -1.98
CA ASN A 138 1.79 7.16 -1.25
C ASN A 138 0.34 7.35 -1.74
N LEU A 139 0.17 7.78 -3.00
CA LEU A 139 -1.12 7.97 -3.64
C LEU A 139 -1.46 6.83 -4.57
N PHE A 140 -2.74 6.53 -4.62
CA PHE A 140 -3.32 5.56 -5.52
C PHE A 140 -4.37 6.22 -6.42
N ALA A 141 -4.46 5.77 -7.65
CA ALA A 141 -5.53 6.15 -8.56
C ALA A 141 -6.53 4.99 -8.71
N ALA A 142 -7.80 5.32 -8.80
CA ALA A 142 -8.84 4.36 -9.12
C ALA A 142 -8.69 3.86 -10.56
N THR A 143 -9.03 2.60 -10.79
CA THR A 143 -9.02 1.96 -12.10
C THR A 143 -10.31 1.19 -12.33
N LEU A 144 -10.54 0.73 -13.54
CA LEU A 144 -11.66 -0.17 -13.83
C LEU A 144 -11.60 -1.47 -12.99
N ALA A 145 -10.38 -1.92 -12.65
CA ALA A 145 -10.18 -3.12 -11.84
C ALA A 145 -10.44 -2.89 -10.34
N SER A 146 -10.28 -1.66 -9.83
CA SER A 146 -10.61 -1.32 -8.43
C SER A 146 -12.11 -1.10 -8.22
N GLY A 147 -12.83 -0.76 -9.27
CA GLY A 147 -14.20 -0.26 -9.20
C GLY A 147 -14.26 1.22 -8.82
N GLU A 148 -15.46 1.76 -8.85
CA GLU A 148 -15.74 3.15 -8.43
C GLU A 148 -15.54 3.34 -6.92
N PRO A 149 -15.04 4.52 -6.48
CA PRO A 149 -14.89 4.83 -5.08
C PRO A 149 -16.27 4.98 -4.40
N ASN A 150 -16.51 4.20 -3.37
CA ASN A 150 -17.69 4.36 -2.51
C ASN A 150 -17.35 5.36 -1.39
N ARG A 151 -17.80 6.60 -1.54
CA ARG A 151 -17.54 7.69 -0.60
C ARG A 151 -18.57 7.74 0.50
N GLY A 152 -18.14 8.12 1.71
CA GLY A 152 -19.07 8.35 2.82
C GLY A 152 -18.36 8.63 4.12
N ALA A 153 -19.16 8.92 5.15
CA ALA A 153 -18.66 9.19 6.48
C ALA A 153 -17.97 7.96 7.09
N PRO A 154 -16.91 8.15 7.91
CA PRO A 154 -16.34 7.09 8.71
C PRO A 154 -17.40 6.38 9.57
N VAL A 155 -17.13 5.13 9.98
CA VAL A 155 -18.01 4.28 10.81
C VAL A 155 -19.33 3.87 10.11
N THR A 156 -19.55 4.27 8.86
CA THR A 156 -20.75 3.85 8.09
C THR A 156 -20.36 2.84 6.99
N ASP A 157 -21.28 1.98 6.61
CA ASP A 157 -21.15 1.03 5.50
C ASP A 157 -19.84 0.21 5.52
N GLY A 158 -19.40 -0.22 6.70
CA GLY A 158 -18.16 -1.00 6.85
C GLY A 158 -16.87 -0.18 6.75
N ARG A 159 -16.95 1.15 6.66
CA ARG A 159 -15.77 2.01 6.73
C ARG A 159 -15.21 2.03 8.14
N GLY A 160 -13.89 2.11 8.22
CA GLY A 160 -13.18 2.26 9.48
C GLY A 160 -13.52 3.56 10.20
N LYS A 161 -13.01 3.72 11.39
CA LYS A 161 -13.09 4.96 12.18
C LYS A 161 -11.81 5.77 12.02
N LEU A 162 -11.91 7.09 12.26
CA LEU A 162 -10.74 7.96 12.34
C LEU A 162 -10.20 8.01 13.77
N VAL A 163 -8.89 8.03 13.88
CA VAL A 163 -8.16 8.21 15.13
C VAL A 163 -7.28 9.44 14.98
N GLN A 164 -7.58 10.47 15.78
CA GLN A 164 -6.82 11.71 15.81
C GLN A 164 -5.52 11.54 16.61
N GLY A 165 -4.46 12.25 16.23
CA GLY A 165 -3.16 12.19 16.90
C GLY A 165 -2.44 10.86 16.70
N ALA A 166 -2.71 10.18 15.60
CA ALA A 166 -2.05 8.94 15.23
C ALA A 166 -1.77 8.89 13.73
N LEU A 167 -0.74 8.15 13.35
CA LEU A 167 -0.39 7.83 11.97
C LEU A 167 -0.30 6.32 11.80
N GLU A 168 -0.66 5.83 10.64
CA GLU A 168 -0.46 4.44 10.26
C GLU A 168 0.98 4.24 9.76
N SER A 169 1.70 3.33 10.41
CA SER A 169 3.03 2.90 9.99
C SER A 169 2.95 1.91 8.83
N SER A 170 4.07 1.67 8.16
CA SER A 170 4.17 0.62 7.14
C SER A 170 3.77 -0.74 7.72
N ASN A 171 3.02 -1.52 6.93
CA ASN A 171 2.67 -2.91 7.25
C ASN A 171 3.81 -3.91 6.95
N VAL A 172 4.99 -3.41 6.59
CA VAL A 172 6.17 -4.23 6.28
C VAL A 172 6.98 -4.48 7.54
N ASN A 173 7.15 -5.76 7.89
CA ASN A 173 8.10 -6.18 8.92
C ASN A 173 9.49 -6.31 8.30
N VAL A 174 10.34 -5.32 8.54
CA VAL A 174 11.70 -5.24 7.95
C VAL A 174 12.55 -6.46 8.32
N VAL A 175 12.44 -6.97 9.55
CA VAL A 175 13.21 -8.12 10.01
C VAL A 175 12.81 -9.37 9.24
N GLN A 176 11.52 -9.60 9.07
CA GLN A 176 11.02 -10.74 8.30
C GLN A 176 11.45 -10.66 6.83
N GLN A 177 11.38 -9.48 6.22
CA GLN A 177 11.80 -9.27 4.84
C GLN A 177 13.31 -9.49 4.65
N LEU A 178 14.13 -9.12 5.64
CA LEU A 178 15.57 -9.40 5.63
C LEU A 178 15.85 -10.92 5.73
N ILE A 179 15.11 -11.64 6.57
CA ILE A 179 15.24 -13.10 6.69
C ILE A 179 14.87 -13.77 5.36
N GLU A 180 13.74 -13.42 4.76
CA GLU A 180 13.29 -13.94 3.46
C GLU A 180 14.31 -13.63 2.35
N MET A 181 14.94 -12.46 2.38
CA MET A 181 16.00 -12.10 1.45
C MET A 181 17.23 -13.00 1.63
N ILE A 182 17.67 -13.23 2.88
CA ILE A 182 18.81 -14.10 3.19
C ILE A 182 18.51 -15.55 2.76
N GLU A 183 17.31 -16.05 3.03
CA GLU A 183 16.90 -17.39 2.60
C GLU A 183 16.94 -17.53 1.07
N THR A 184 16.42 -16.52 0.35
CA THR A 184 16.45 -16.49 -1.11
C THR A 184 17.88 -16.45 -1.65
N GLN A 185 18.75 -15.64 -1.05
CA GLN A 185 20.17 -15.58 -1.42
C GLN A 185 20.86 -16.94 -1.19
N ARG A 186 20.62 -17.58 -0.04
CA ARG A 186 21.18 -18.91 0.24
C ARG A 186 20.67 -19.98 -0.73
N ALA A 187 19.37 -19.96 -1.05
CA ALA A 187 18.80 -20.87 -2.05
C ALA A 187 19.45 -20.68 -3.42
N TYR A 188 19.70 -19.43 -3.82
CA TYR A 188 20.41 -19.13 -5.06
C TYR A 188 21.88 -19.65 -5.03
N GLU A 189 22.60 -19.42 -3.92
CA GLU A 189 23.97 -19.91 -3.76
C GLU A 189 24.05 -21.46 -3.82
N VAL A 190 23.13 -22.17 -3.14
CA VAL A 190 23.06 -23.62 -3.18
C VAL A 190 22.78 -24.11 -4.60
N SER A 191 21.82 -23.51 -5.29
CA SER A 191 21.52 -23.86 -6.69
C SER A 191 22.70 -23.61 -7.62
N SER A 192 23.40 -22.49 -7.47
CA SER A 192 24.61 -22.18 -8.25
C SER A 192 25.73 -23.16 -7.98
N LYS A 193 25.98 -23.49 -6.71
CA LYS A 193 26.99 -24.50 -6.35
C LYS A 193 26.65 -25.91 -6.85
N SER A 194 25.37 -26.27 -6.86
CA SER A 194 24.91 -27.55 -7.41
C SER A 194 25.16 -27.65 -8.91
N ILE A 195 24.93 -26.55 -9.64
CA ILE A 195 25.20 -26.49 -11.08
C ILE A 195 26.72 -26.61 -11.35
N THR A 196 27.55 -25.85 -10.61
CA THR A 196 29.01 -25.94 -10.77
C THR A 196 29.55 -27.33 -10.44
N ALA A 197 29.04 -27.98 -9.38
CA ALA A 197 29.43 -29.37 -9.04
C ALA A 197 29.01 -30.38 -10.13
N ALA A 198 27.82 -30.17 -10.74
CA ALA A 198 27.38 -31.00 -11.86
C ALA A 198 28.27 -30.80 -13.10
N ASP A 199 28.67 -29.57 -13.42
CA ASP A 199 29.57 -29.25 -14.52
C ASP A 199 30.97 -29.87 -14.30
N GLU A 200 31.49 -29.82 -13.07
CA GLU A 200 32.77 -30.43 -12.72
C GLU A 200 32.72 -31.97 -12.86
N MET A 201 31.63 -32.60 -12.41
CA MET A 201 31.42 -34.03 -12.60
C MET A 201 31.35 -34.40 -14.08
N MET A 202 30.66 -33.63 -14.90
CA MET A 202 30.56 -33.86 -16.35
C MET A 202 31.93 -33.70 -17.05
N ARG A 203 32.73 -32.70 -16.65
CA ARG A 203 34.08 -32.52 -17.15
C ARG A 203 35.02 -33.67 -16.75
N PHE A 204 34.88 -34.15 -15.51
CA PHE A 204 35.68 -35.30 -15.06
C PHE A 204 35.38 -36.57 -15.85
N ILE A 205 34.11 -36.84 -16.12
CA ILE A 205 33.68 -37.98 -16.93
C ILE A 205 34.18 -37.81 -18.39
N SER A 206 34.08 -36.64 -18.96
CA SER A 206 34.52 -36.35 -20.35
C SER A 206 36.06 -36.46 -20.54
N ASN A 207 36.83 -36.21 -19.48
CA ASN A 207 38.31 -36.30 -19.55
C ASN A 207 38.87 -37.68 -19.28
N ASN A 208 38.04 -38.61 -18.79
CA ASN A 208 38.45 -39.99 -18.45
C ASN A 208 37.83 -41.04 -19.39
N LEU A 209 37.21 -40.64 -20.47
CA LEU A 209 36.75 -41.44 -21.60
C LEU A 209 37.61 -41.15 -22.84
#